data_28815a6d22b2203ede0ec969d1f0d333
#
_entry.id   28815a6d22b2203ede0ec969d1f0d333
#
_cell.length_a   1.000
_cell.length_b   1.000
_cell.length_c   1.000
_cell.angle_alpha   90.00
_cell.angle_beta   90.00
_cell.angle_gamma   90.00
#
_symmetry.space_group_name_H-M   'P 1'
#
loop_
_entity.id
_entity.type
_entity.pdbx_description
1 polymer ?
#
loop_
_entity_poly.entity_id
_entity_poly.type
_entity_poly.pdbx_seq_one_letter_code
_entity_poly.pdbx_strand_id
1 'polypeptide(L)'
;MTDIPALSNRPHDGVLALPSGPLVEASLAAARAAVHPSVLNHCVRGFYWSRLFAAHKGVLDDADYDEELLFAANVLHDLGTGPDAPGRLRFEIESADLAAELLTGLGAPARDVDKVWEAIALHTTPQIPERMGLLTYLTYEDIWVDFGKNADLVSEEQERIHAAYPRLRMAHHLAEQVLAHGARSETAAPPYALAFHLAQERAADGVTTMERGVVGGPWGE
;
A
#
# COMPACT_ATOMS: atom_id res chain seq x y z
N MET A 1 -13.25 11.46 -15.15
CA MET A 1 -13.59 10.41 -14.17
C MET A 1 -13.27 9.08 -14.85
N THR A 2 -12.11 8.51 -14.57
CA THR A 2 -11.82 7.13 -14.96
C THR A 2 -12.40 6.26 -13.86
N ASP A 3 -13.51 5.59 -14.17
CA ASP A 3 -14.12 4.64 -13.25
C ASP A 3 -13.09 3.58 -12.85
N ILE A 4 -12.98 3.32 -11.56
CA ILE A 4 -12.26 2.14 -11.06
C ILE A 4 -13.13 0.94 -11.42
N PRO A 5 -12.61 -0.04 -12.18
CA PRO A 5 -13.42 -1.19 -12.59
C PRO A 5 -13.87 -1.98 -11.36
N ALA A 6 -15.18 -2.16 -11.21
CA ALA A 6 -15.72 -3.06 -10.20
C ALA A 6 -15.46 -4.52 -10.62
N LEU A 7 -15.01 -5.34 -9.69
CA LEU A 7 -14.89 -6.79 -9.89
C LEU A 7 -16.28 -7.41 -9.80
N SER A 8 -16.76 -8.13 -10.83
CA SER A 8 -18.15 -8.61 -10.94
C SER A 8 -18.37 -10.09 -10.69
N ASN A 9 -19.42 -10.39 -9.94
CA ASN A 9 -20.25 -11.63 -9.80
C ASN A 9 -19.55 -13.01 -9.69
N ARG A 10 -18.97 -13.36 -8.51
CA ARG A 10 -18.54 -14.70 -8.09
C ARG A 10 -18.63 -14.86 -6.55
N PRO A 11 -18.42 -16.06 -5.97
CA PRO A 11 -18.63 -16.35 -4.53
C PRO A 11 -17.92 -15.41 -3.53
N HIS A 12 -16.85 -14.72 -3.93
CA HIS A 12 -16.12 -13.76 -3.10
C HIS A 12 -16.50 -12.29 -3.37
N ASP A 13 -17.60 -12.02 -4.08
CA ASP A 13 -17.97 -10.65 -4.50
C ASP A 13 -18.13 -9.68 -3.31
N GLY A 14 -18.62 -10.15 -2.16
CA GLY A 14 -18.67 -9.35 -0.95
C GLY A 14 -17.28 -8.93 -0.43
N VAL A 15 -16.28 -9.82 -0.55
CA VAL A 15 -14.90 -9.56 -0.14
C VAL A 15 -14.19 -8.67 -1.15
N LEU A 16 -14.55 -8.74 -2.42
CA LEU A 16 -13.93 -7.97 -3.51
C LEU A 16 -14.73 -6.70 -3.89
N ALA A 17 -15.74 -6.32 -3.12
CA ALA A 17 -16.40 -5.04 -3.27
C ALA A 17 -15.49 -3.91 -2.77
N LEU A 18 -15.39 -2.80 -3.51
CA LEU A 18 -14.78 -1.59 -2.98
C LEU A 18 -15.75 -0.90 -2.02
N PRO A 19 -15.27 -0.38 -0.89
CA PRO A 19 -16.08 0.48 -0.06
C PRO A 19 -16.41 1.78 -0.81
N SER A 20 -17.38 2.52 -0.31
CA SER A 20 -17.82 3.79 -0.90
C SER A 20 -17.98 4.83 0.20
N GLY A 21 -17.78 6.09 -0.17
CA GLY A 21 -17.96 7.19 0.77
C GLY A 21 -16.87 8.26 0.64
N PRO A 22 -17.01 9.37 1.38
CA PRO A 22 -16.09 10.51 1.24
C PRO A 22 -14.63 10.18 1.51
N LEU A 23 -14.33 9.29 2.46
CA LEU A 23 -12.96 8.86 2.77
C LEU A 23 -12.34 8.08 1.59
N VAL A 24 -13.10 7.15 1.01
CA VAL A 24 -12.66 6.34 -0.13
C VAL A 24 -12.38 7.21 -1.35
N GLU A 25 -13.31 8.11 -1.68
CA GLU A 25 -13.18 9.03 -2.82
C GLU A 25 -11.97 9.96 -2.66
N ALA A 26 -11.79 10.53 -1.46
CA ALA A 26 -10.67 11.43 -1.16
C ALA A 26 -9.33 10.69 -1.18
N SER A 27 -9.26 9.48 -0.62
CA SER A 27 -8.05 8.64 -0.65
C SER A 27 -7.62 8.31 -2.08
N LEU A 28 -8.57 7.90 -2.93
CA LEU A 28 -8.28 7.64 -4.35
C LEU A 28 -7.84 8.88 -5.10
N ALA A 29 -8.47 10.03 -4.83
CA ALA A 29 -8.09 11.28 -5.47
C ALA A 29 -6.67 11.70 -5.08
N ALA A 30 -6.31 11.61 -3.80
CA ALA A 30 -4.98 11.92 -3.29
C ALA A 30 -3.91 10.98 -3.89
N ALA A 31 -4.15 9.67 -3.88
CA ALA A 31 -3.21 8.70 -4.43
C ALA A 31 -3.01 8.89 -5.95
N ARG A 32 -4.08 9.14 -6.71
CA ARG A 32 -3.98 9.43 -8.16
C ARG A 32 -3.14 10.66 -8.48
N ALA A 33 -3.17 11.67 -7.62
CA ALA A 33 -2.37 12.88 -7.80
C ALA A 33 -0.89 12.67 -7.45
N ALA A 34 -0.60 11.77 -6.50
CA ALA A 34 0.72 11.61 -5.91
C ALA A 34 1.58 10.55 -6.61
N VAL A 35 1.02 9.39 -6.99
CA VAL A 35 1.82 8.24 -7.40
C VAL A 35 1.63 7.86 -8.86
N HIS A 36 2.63 7.14 -9.42
CA HIS A 36 2.53 6.58 -10.76
C HIS A 36 1.33 5.62 -10.88
N PRO A 37 0.63 5.54 -12.04
CA PRO A 37 -0.55 4.66 -12.19
C PRO A 37 -0.32 3.19 -11.81
N SER A 38 0.87 2.64 -12.05
CA SER A 38 1.20 1.27 -11.63
C SER A 38 1.31 1.12 -10.11
N VAL A 39 1.78 2.17 -9.41
CA VAL A 39 1.84 2.23 -7.94
C VAL A 39 0.44 2.42 -7.38
N LEU A 40 -0.40 3.26 -7.99
CA LEU A 40 -1.83 3.32 -7.62
C LEU A 40 -2.52 1.95 -7.74
N ASN A 41 -2.27 1.23 -8.84
CA ASN A 41 -2.79 -0.12 -9.00
C ASN A 41 -2.28 -1.07 -7.90
N HIS A 42 -1.01 -0.94 -7.50
CA HIS A 42 -0.44 -1.67 -6.36
C HIS A 42 -1.22 -1.38 -5.07
N CYS A 43 -1.41 -0.11 -4.74
CA CYS A 43 -2.14 0.30 -3.55
C CYS A 43 -3.58 -0.24 -3.52
N VAL A 44 -4.29 -0.22 -4.66
CA VAL A 44 -5.65 -0.76 -4.74
C VAL A 44 -5.65 -2.29 -4.70
N ARG A 45 -4.69 -2.98 -5.35
CA ARG A 45 -4.55 -4.44 -5.21
C ARG A 45 -4.28 -4.82 -3.76
N GLY A 46 -3.45 -4.05 -3.06
CA GLY A 46 -3.18 -4.22 -1.64
C GLY A 46 -4.47 -4.33 -0.83
N PHE A 47 -5.41 -3.42 -1.01
CA PHE A 47 -6.70 -3.51 -0.33
C PHE A 47 -7.43 -4.83 -0.61
N TYR A 48 -7.45 -5.33 -1.84
CA TYR A 48 -8.08 -6.63 -2.14
C TYR A 48 -7.33 -7.78 -1.50
N TRP A 49 -5.99 -7.76 -1.52
CA TRP A 49 -5.17 -8.77 -0.84
C TRP A 49 -5.41 -8.78 0.66
N SER A 50 -5.46 -7.61 1.31
CA SER A 50 -5.82 -7.46 2.73
C SER A 50 -7.15 -8.12 3.05
N ARG A 51 -8.17 -7.88 2.25
CA ARG A 51 -9.50 -8.45 2.46
C ARG A 51 -9.54 -9.95 2.30
N LEU A 52 -8.92 -10.48 1.24
CA LEU A 52 -8.80 -11.93 1.04
C LEU A 52 -8.03 -12.59 2.18
N PHE A 53 -6.96 -11.95 2.63
CA PHE A 53 -6.19 -12.42 3.77
C PHE A 53 -7.00 -12.36 5.08
N ALA A 54 -7.74 -11.28 5.32
CA ALA A 54 -8.64 -11.15 6.47
C ALA A 54 -9.76 -12.19 6.45
N ALA A 55 -10.34 -12.49 5.28
CA ALA A 55 -11.31 -13.56 5.10
C ALA A 55 -10.72 -14.94 5.42
N HIS A 56 -9.51 -15.22 4.92
CA HIS A 56 -8.79 -16.46 5.22
C HIS A 56 -8.50 -16.61 6.72
N LYS A 57 -8.20 -15.51 7.40
CA LYS A 57 -7.99 -15.48 8.86
C LYS A 57 -9.27 -15.53 9.68
N GLY A 58 -10.44 -15.34 9.07
CA GLY A 58 -11.73 -15.29 9.76
C GLY A 58 -11.91 -14.05 10.62
N VAL A 59 -11.31 -12.91 10.24
CA VAL A 59 -11.31 -11.66 11.03
C VAL A 59 -12.16 -10.54 10.40
N LEU A 60 -12.94 -10.83 9.35
CA LEU A 60 -13.82 -9.82 8.73
C LEU A 60 -14.92 -9.31 9.68
N ASP A 61 -15.35 -10.14 10.65
CA ASP A 61 -16.35 -9.79 11.67
C ASP A 61 -15.70 -9.37 13.00
N ASP A 62 -14.39 -9.15 13.03
CA ASP A 62 -13.70 -8.68 14.24
C ASP A 62 -14.09 -7.24 14.55
N ALA A 63 -14.24 -6.91 15.85
CA ALA A 63 -14.63 -5.57 16.30
C ALA A 63 -13.60 -4.47 15.94
N ASP A 64 -12.35 -4.86 15.72
CA ASP A 64 -11.27 -3.96 15.29
C ASP A 64 -11.09 -3.91 13.76
N TYR A 65 -11.87 -4.68 13.00
CA TYR A 65 -11.88 -4.62 11.54
C TYR A 65 -12.71 -3.42 11.06
N ASP A 66 -12.10 -2.53 10.31
CA ASP A 66 -12.75 -1.39 9.67
C ASP A 66 -12.34 -1.33 8.20
N GLU A 67 -13.29 -1.56 7.31
CA GLU A 67 -13.06 -1.65 5.87
C GLU A 67 -12.64 -0.32 5.24
N GLU A 68 -13.24 0.80 5.70
CA GLU A 68 -12.90 2.12 5.15
C GLU A 68 -11.51 2.57 5.60
N LEU A 69 -11.14 2.30 6.86
CA LEU A 69 -9.79 2.58 7.36
C LEU A 69 -8.76 1.66 6.70
N LEU A 70 -9.09 0.39 6.46
CA LEU A 70 -8.22 -0.54 5.73
C LEU A 70 -8.00 -0.05 4.30
N PHE A 71 -9.06 0.41 3.63
CA PHE A 71 -8.94 0.99 2.30
C PHE A 71 -8.05 2.24 2.30
N ALA A 72 -8.28 3.15 3.24
CA ALA A 72 -7.49 4.37 3.36
C ALA A 72 -6.00 4.05 3.61
N ALA A 73 -5.69 3.18 4.57
CA ALA A 73 -4.32 2.78 4.87
C ALA A 73 -3.62 2.19 3.65
N ASN A 74 -4.30 1.27 2.92
CA ASN A 74 -3.74 0.65 1.72
C ASN A 74 -3.56 1.63 0.56
N VAL A 75 -4.50 2.54 0.34
CA VAL A 75 -4.44 3.43 -0.82
C VAL A 75 -3.50 4.60 -0.60
N LEU A 76 -3.24 4.98 0.65
CA LEU A 76 -2.45 6.15 1.01
C LEU A 76 -1.00 5.84 1.42
N HIS A 77 -0.60 4.56 1.57
CA HIS A 77 0.69 4.20 2.17
C HIS A 77 1.92 4.71 1.38
N ASP A 78 1.77 4.96 0.09
CA ASP A 78 2.86 5.44 -0.78
C ASP A 78 2.78 6.93 -1.14
N LEU A 79 1.85 7.71 -0.55
CA LEU A 79 1.71 9.16 -0.82
C LEU A 79 3.02 9.93 -0.69
N GLY A 80 3.83 9.58 0.31
CA GLY A 80 5.12 10.21 0.58
C GLY A 80 6.14 10.04 -0.53
N THR A 81 5.93 9.14 -1.49
CA THR A 81 6.80 9.03 -2.67
C THR A 81 6.47 10.07 -3.74
N GLY A 82 5.33 10.75 -3.62
CA GLY A 82 4.82 11.73 -4.57
C GLY A 82 5.55 13.08 -4.54
N PRO A 83 5.21 13.96 -5.50
CA PRO A 83 5.86 15.27 -5.64
C PRO A 83 5.53 16.25 -4.51
N ASP A 84 4.36 16.11 -3.89
CA ASP A 84 3.88 17.01 -2.84
C ASP A 84 4.46 16.68 -1.45
N ALA A 85 5.09 15.52 -1.30
CA ALA A 85 5.79 15.16 -0.07
C ALA A 85 7.00 16.07 0.15
N PRO A 86 7.24 16.56 1.39
CA PRO A 86 8.35 17.47 1.67
C PRO A 86 9.76 16.93 1.39
N GLY A 87 9.96 15.60 1.43
CA GLY A 87 11.26 14.97 1.25
C GLY A 87 12.24 15.22 2.39
N ARG A 88 11.73 15.38 3.61
CA ARG A 88 12.50 15.66 4.83
C ARG A 88 12.58 14.47 5.78
N LEU A 89 11.61 13.57 5.69
CA LEU A 89 11.52 12.35 6.48
C LEU A 89 11.46 11.13 5.56
N ARG A 90 11.52 9.94 6.12
CA ARG A 90 11.26 8.70 5.38
C ARG A 90 9.90 8.79 4.69
N PHE A 91 9.79 8.22 3.47
CA PHE A 91 8.53 8.30 2.72
C PHE A 91 7.34 7.68 3.46
N GLU A 92 7.57 6.65 4.27
CA GLU A 92 6.53 6.01 5.09
C GLU A 92 5.95 6.99 6.12
N ILE A 93 6.81 7.82 6.72
CA ILE A 93 6.38 8.83 7.69
C ILE A 93 5.65 9.98 6.97
N GLU A 94 6.19 10.46 5.84
CA GLU A 94 5.51 11.51 5.07
C GLU A 94 4.19 11.02 4.46
N SER A 95 4.10 9.75 4.06
CA SER A 95 2.81 9.14 3.68
C SER A 95 1.81 9.15 4.82
N ALA A 96 2.25 8.75 6.02
CA ALA A 96 1.42 8.70 7.22
C ALA A 96 0.94 10.11 7.62
N ASP A 97 1.82 11.11 7.57
CA ASP A 97 1.50 12.50 7.89
C ASP A 97 0.47 13.07 6.89
N LEU A 98 0.68 12.85 5.58
CA LEU A 98 -0.26 13.28 4.53
C LEU A 98 -1.63 12.57 4.66
N ALA A 99 -1.64 11.30 4.99
CA ALA A 99 -2.87 10.55 5.24
C ALA A 99 -3.59 11.08 6.48
N ALA A 100 -2.87 11.35 7.57
CA ALA A 100 -3.45 11.93 8.79
C ALA A 100 -4.05 13.33 8.55
N GLU A 101 -3.38 14.16 7.76
CA GLU A 101 -3.89 15.47 7.35
C GLU A 101 -5.18 15.33 6.54
N LEU A 102 -5.23 14.42 5.57
CA LEU A 102 -6.42 14.13 4.77
C LEU A 102 -7.59 13.68 5.65
N LEU A 103 -7.38 12.66 6.50
CA LEU A 103 -8.43 12.10 7.37
C LEU A 103 -8.95 13.17 8.36
N THR A 104 -8.05 13.95 8.95
CA THR A 104 -8.40 15.05 9.84
C THR A 104 -9.24 16.10 9.12
N GLY A 105 -8.87 16.46 7.90
CA GLY A 105 -9.61 17.38 7.04
C GLY A 105 -11.02 16.90 6.69
N LEU A 106 -11.25 15.60 6.66
CA LEU A 106 -12.55 14.96 6.49
C LEU A 106 -13.36 14.82 7.81
N GLY A 107 -12.78 15.20 8.94
CA GLY A 107 -13.40 15.10 10.25
C GLY A 107 -13.38 13.70 10.87
N ALA A 108 -12.46 12.83 10.44
CA ALA A 108 -12.30 11.52 11.06
C ALA A 108 -11.93 11.65 12.55
N PRO A 109 -12.41 10.72 13.41
CA PRO A 109 -12.02 10.67 14.82
C PRO A 109 -10.49 10.53 14.97
N ALA A 110 -9.89 11.25 15.93
CA ALA A 110 -8.46 11.22 16.15
C ALA A 110 -7.87 9.81 16.31
N ARG A 111 -8.59 8.92 17.01
CA ARG A 111 -8.19 7.50 17.18
C ARG A 111 -8.07 6.76 15.84
N ASP A 112 -8.91 7.08 14.86
CA ASP A 112 -8.92 6.43 13.54
C ASP A 112 -7.81 7.01 12.68
N VAL A 113 -7.53 8.32 12.80
CA VAL A 113 -6.34 8.97 12.22
C VAL A 113 -5.06 8.32 12.74
N ASP A 114 -4.95 8.12 14.07
CA ASP A 114 -3.78 7.49 14.69
C ASP A 114 -3.58 6.05 14.21
N LYS A 115 -4.67 5.26 14.07
CA LYS A 115 -4.61 3.89 13.54
C LYS A 115 -4.08 3.85 12.10
N VAL A 116 -4.58 4.72 11.22
CA VAL A 116 -4.14 4.79 9.83
C VAL A 116 -2.70 5.27 9.75
N TRP A 117 -2.33 6.28 10.53
CA TRP A 117 -0.96 6.78 10.61
C TRP A 117 0.01 5.65 11.01
N GLU A 118 -0.30 4.90 12.07
CA GLU A 118 0.51 3.77 12.54
C GLU A 118 0.66 2.71 11.46
N ALA A 119 -0.44 2.31 10.82
CA ALA A 119 -0.43 1.30 9.77
C ALA A 119 0.48 1.70 8.61
N ILE A 120 0.37 2.95 8.15
CA ILE A 120 1.19 3.47 7.06
C ILE A 120 2.66 3.63 7.49
N ALA A 121 2.93 4.20 8.66
CA ALA A 121 4.30 4.43 9.12
C ALA A 121 5.11 3.13 9.30
N LEU A 122 4.45 2.01 9.56
CA LEU A 122 5.07 0.71 9.83
C LEU A 122 5.02 -0.28 8.67
N HIS A 123 4.39 0.05 7.54
CA HIS A 123 4.12 -0.89 6.44
C HIS A 123 5.36 -1.54 5.82
N THR A 124 6.54 -0.93 5.93
CA THR A 124 7.81 -1.50 5.45
C THR A 124 8.65 -2.16 6.55
N THR A 125 8.16 -2.21 7.81
CA THR A 125 8.94 -2.61 8.98
C THR A 125 8.60 -4.03 9.43
N PRO A 126 9.35 -5.07 9.04
CA PRO A 126 9.01 -6.45 9.37
C PRO A 126 9.06 -6.72 10.88
N GLN A 127 8.23 -7.68 11.34
CA GLN A 127 8.15 -8.20 12.70
C GLN A 127 7.53 -7.25 13.75
N ILE A 128 7.20 -6.02 13.40
CA ILE A 128 6.49 -5.07 14.26
C ILE A 128 4.98 -5.09 13.98
N PRO A 129 4.52 -4.88 12.74
CA PRO A 129 3.09 -4.86 12.41
C PRO A 129 2.31 -6.09 12.86
N GLU A 130 2.94 -7.26 12.81
CA GLU A 130 2.34 -8.53 13.23
C GLU A 130 2.03 -8.60 14.76
N ARG A 131 2.49 -7.60 15.53
CA ARG A 131 2.28 -7.47 16.98
C ARG A 131 1.50 -6.24 17.37
N MET A 132 1.09 -5.45 16.36
CA MET A 132 0.29 -4.25 16.52
C MET A 132 -1.21 -4.55 16.33
N GLY A 133 -2.03 -3.53 16.15
CA GLY A 133 -3.45 -3.67 15.88
C GLY A 133 -3.77 -4.34 14.54
N LEU A 134 -5.02 -4.79 14.39
CA LEU A 134 -5.47 -5.53 13.21
C LEU A 134 -5.24 -4.75 11.91
N LEU A 135 -5.54 -3.44 11.89
CA LEU A 135 -5.33 -2.57 10.73
C LEU A 135 -3.86 -2.57 10.29
N THR A 136 -2.94 -2.33 11.23
CA THR A 136 -1.49 -2.29 10.98
C THR A 136 -0.99 -3.63 10.44
N TYR A 137 -1.46 -4.74 11.02
CA TYR A 137 -1.12 -6.08 10.59
C TYR A 137 -1.61 -6.37 9.15
N LEU A 138 -2.87 -6.08 8.86
CA LEU A 138 -3.44 -6.32 7.54
C LEU A 138 -2.77 -5.47 6.47
N THR A 139 -2.51 -4.19 6.72
CA THR A 139 -1.82 -3.27 5.80
C THR A 139 -0.38 -3.73 5.52
N TYR A 140 0.33 -4.29 6.50
CA TYR A 140 1.66 -4.84 6.27
C TYR A 140 1.63 -6.13 5.44
N GLU A 141 0.71 -7.07 5.72
CA GLU A 141 0.67 -8.37 5.03
C GLU A 141 0.31 -8.24 3.55
N ASP A 142 -0.62 -7.35 3.19
CA ASP A 142 -1.08 -7.19 1.80
C ASP A 142 0.01 -6.70 0.86
N ILE A 143 0.83 -5.75 1.33
CA ILE A 143 1.96 -5.25 0.55
C ILE A 143 2.88 -6.40 0.15
N TRP A 144 3.20 -7.29 1.10
CA TRP A 144 4.03 -8.45 0.83
C TRP A 144 3.32 -9.50 -0.03
N VAL A 145 1.99 -9.61 0.02
CA VAL A 145 1.22 -10.45 -0.91
C VAL A 145 1.38 -9.93 -2.33
N ASP A 146 1.33 -8.63 -2.57
CA ASP A 146 1.57 -8.07 -3.91
C ASP A 146 3.01 -8.28 -4.40
N PHE A 147 3.95 -8.53 -3.49
CA PHE A 147 5.31 -8.98 -3.81
C PHE A 147 5.47 -10.52 -3.81
N GLY A 148 4.39 -11.28 -3.66
CA GLY A 148 4.35 -12.73 -3.79
C GLY A 148 4.41 -13.54 -2.50
N LYS A 149 4.54 -12.92 -1.33
CA LYS A 149 4.40 -13.61 -0.03
C LYS A 149 2.96 -14.10 0.13
N ASN A 150 2.78 -15.34 0.59
CA ASN A 150 1.45 -15.92 0.81
C ASN A 150 0.55 -15.92 -0.46
N ALA A 151 1.14 -15.94 -1.64
CA ALA A 151 0.43 -15.89 -2.92
C ALA A 151 -0.60 -17.02 -3.10
N ASP A 152 -0.33 -18.20 -2.53
CA ASP A 152 -1.20 -19.37 -2.52
C ASP A 152 -2.55 -19.11 -1.83
N LEU A 153 -2.59 -18.23 -0.81
CA LEU A 153 -3.81 -17.90 -0.07
C LEU A 153 -4.80 -17.04 -0.88
N VAL A 154 -4.35 -16.41 -1.96
CA VAL A 154 -5.14 -15.47 -2.77
C VAL A 154 -5.17 -15.84 -4.26
N SER A 155 -4.63 -17.00 -4.63
CA SER A 155 -4.43 -17.42 -6.01
C SER A 155 -5.72 -17.55 -6.82
N GLU A 156 -6.85 -17.86 -6.19
CA GLU A 156 -8.14 -18.00 -6.86
C GLU A 156 -8.66 -16.70 -7.47
N GLU A 157 -8.31 -15.54 -6.90
CA GLU A 157 -8.77 -14.23 -7.32
C GLU A 157 -7.70 -13.40 -8.07
N GLN A 158 -6.49 -13.91 -8.13
CA GLN A 158 -5.34 -13.23 -8.71
C GLN A 158 -5.60 -12.71 -10.14
N GLU A 159 -6.10 -13.57 -11.02
CA GLU A 159 -6.32 -13.18 -12.43
C GLU A 159 -7.32 -12.03 -12.56
N ARG A 160 -8.39 -12.04 -11.74
CA ARG A 160 -9.41 -10.98 -11.75
C ARG A 160 -8.82 -9.66 -11.28
N ILE A 161 -8.09 -9.69 -10.18
CA ILE A 161 -7.50 -8.50 -9.57
C ILE A 161 -6.44 -7.90 -10.50
N HIS A 162 -5.55 -8.72 -11.07
CA HIS A 162 -4.54 -8.23 -12.02
C HIS A 162 -5.13 -7.77 -13.36
N ALA A 163 -6.25 -8.36 -13.81
CA ALA A 163 -6.95 -7.88 -15.00
C ALA A 163 -7.56 -6.48 -14.79
N ALA A 164 -8.11 -6.22 -13.60
CA ALA A 164 -8.68 -4.91 -13.25
C ALA A 164 -7.60 -3.87 -12.92
N TYR A 165 -6.52 -4.29 -12.24
CA TYR A 165 -5.43 -3.44 -11.77
C TYR A 165 -4.09 -4.03 -12.22
N PRO A 166 -3.72 -3.88 -13.50
CA PRO A 166 -2.50 -4.48 -14.05
C PRO A 166 -1.24 -3.94 -13.38
N ARG A 167 -0.21 -4.76 -13.32
CA ARG A 167 1.04 -4.47 -12.62
C ARG A 167 1.85 -3.35 -13.29
N LEU A 168 1.96 -3.33 -14.61
CA LEU A 168 2.56 -2.23 -15.39
C LEU A 168 3.98 -1.86 -14.92
N ARG A 169 4.82 -2.85 -14.65
CA ARG A 169 6.17 -2.67 -14.09
C ARG A 169 6.18 -1.93 -12.74
N MET A 170 5.24 -2.25 -11.89
CA MET A 170 5.01 -1.59 -10.60
C MET A 170 6.28 -1.52 -9.75
N ALA A 171 7.02 -2.63 -9.60
CA ALA A 171 8.21 -2.66 -8.76
C ALA A 171 9.29 -1.68 -9.24
N HIS A 172 9.45 -1.53 -10.55
CA HIS A 172 10.37 -0.55 -11.12
C HIS A 172 9.92 0.88 -10.80
N HIS A 173 8.65 1.22 -11.07
CA HIS A 173 8.16 2.58 -10.83
C HIS A 173 8.14 2.95 -9.35
N LEU A 174 7.79 2.00 -8.49
CA LEU A 174 7.84 2.21 -7.04
C LEU A 174 9.28 2.42 -6.56
N ALA A 175 10.23 1.60 -7.02
CA ALA A 175 11.64 1.78 -6.69
C ALA A 175 12.15 3.17 -7.12
N GLU A 176 11.83 3.60 -8.35
CA GLU A 176 12.20 4.94 -8.83
C GLU A 176 11.61 6.06 -7.97
N GLN A 177 10.33 5.96 -7.57
CA GLN A 177 9.70 6.97 -6.72
C GLN A 177 10.34 7.00 -5.32
N VAL A 178 10.58 5.84 -4.70
CA VAL A 178 11.24 5.76 -3.38
C VAL A 178 12.66 6.31 -3.43
N LEU A 179 13.43 5.96 -4.48
CA LEU A 179 14.79 6.47 -4.69
C LEU A 179 14.80 7.99 -4.91
N ALA A 180 13.89 8.50 -5.75
CA ALA A 180 13.77 9.93 -5.99
C ALA A 180 13.37 10.70 -4.72
N HIS A 181 12.48 10.14 -3.90
CA HIS A 181 12.17 10.71 -2.59
C HIS A 181 13.38 10.71 -1.66
N GLY A 182 14.06 9.57 -1.50
CA GLY A 182 15.25 9.44 -0.65
C GLY A 182 16.40 10.37 -1.04
N ALA A 183 16.51 10.72 -2.31
CA ALA A 183 17.53 11.65 -2.80
C ALA A 183 17.27 13.12 -2.45
N ARG A 184 16.10 13.48 -1.89
CA ARG A 184 15.75 14.88 -1.57
C ARG A 184 16.50 15.41 -0.35
N SER A 185 16.82 14.55 0.62
CA SER A 185 17.61 14.93 1.80
C SER A 185 18.23 13.69 2.49
N GLU A 186 19.27 13.91 3.31
CA GLU A 186 19.88 12.83 4.10
C GLU A 186 18.88 12.19 5.10
N THR A 187 17.92 12.95 5.58
CA THR A 187 16.90 12.47 6.52
C THR A 187 15.73 11.76 5.84
N ALA A 188 15.58 11.89 4.52
CA ALA A 188 14.59 11.13 3.74
C ALA A 188 15.05 9.67 3.51
N ALA A 189 16.35 9.40 3.53
CA ALA A 189 16.90 8.05 3.42
C ALA A 189 17.98 7.79 4.50
N PRO A 190 17.62 7.85 5.79
CA PRO A 190 18.59 7.58 6.85
C PRO A 190 19.02 6.10 6.83
N PRO A 191 20.18 5.76 7.41
CA PRO A 191 20.60 4.36 7.56
C PRO A 191 19.48 3.50 8.17
N TYR A 192 19.33 2.28 7.66
CA TYR A 192 18.29 1.29 8.03
C TYR A 192 16.87 1.59 7.50
N ALA A 193 16.66 2.67 6.75
CA ALA A 193 15.41 2.89 6.02
C ALA A 193 15.40 2.11 4.69
N LEU A 194 14.20 1.77 4.18
CA LEU A 194 14.05 1.10 2.89
C LEU A 194 14.73 1.89 1.77
N ALA A 195 14.45 3.19 1.66
CA ALA A 195 15.05 4.06 0.63
C ALA A 195 16.58 4.04 0.64
N PHE A 196 17.22 3.98 1.82
CA PHE A 196 18.67 3.86 1.95
C PHE A 196 19.19 2.56 1.36
N HIS A 197 18.55 1.42 1.67
CA HIS A 197 18.97 0.12 1.14
C HIS A 197 18.78 0.02 -0.36
N LEU A 198 17.64 0.47 -0.88
CA LEU A 198 17.39 0.49 -2.32
C LEU A 198 18.41 1.37 -3.07
N ALA A 199 18.83 2.49 -2.49
CA ALA A 199 19.85 3.35 -3.08
C ALA A 199 21.23 2.65 -3.15
N GLN A 200 21.61 1.93 -2.10
CA GLN A 200 22.85 1.15 -2.10
C GLN A 200 22.81 0.02 -3.14
N GLU A 201 21.72 -0.73 -3.22
CA GLU A 201 21.53 -1.81 -4.21
C GLU A 201 21.56 -1.28 -5.64
N ARG A 202 20.84 -0.16 -5.89
CA ARG A 202 20.83 0.50 -7.20
C ARG A 202 22.23 0.95 -7.62
N ALA A 203 23.02 1.51 -6.70
CA ALA A 203 24.37 1.95 -6.97
C ALA A 203 25.35 0.78 -7.23
N ALA A 204 25.15 -0.34 -6.54
CA ALA A 204 26.02 -1.51 -6.67
C ALA A 204 25.69 -2.37 -7.90
N ASP A 205 24.40 -2.65 -8.12
CA ASP A 205 23.94 -3.69 -9.05
C ASP A 205 23.13 -3.12 -10.23
N GLY A 206 22.76 -1.84 -10.22
CA GLY A 206 21.89 -1.22 -11.22
C GLY A 206 20.41 -1.62 -11.10
N VAL A 207 20.07 -2.53 -10.19
CA VAL A 207 18.72 -3.06 -9.95
C VAL A 207 18.54 -3.38 -8.47
N THR A 208 17.35 -3.13 -7.92
CA THR A 208 17.05 -3.37 -6.51
C THR A 208 16.60 -4.81 -6.26
N THR A 209 16.71 -5.28 -5.01
CA THR A 209 16.16 -6.57 -4.56
C THR A 209 14.66 -6.62 -4.74
N MET A 210 13.96 -5.50 -4.55
CA MET A 210 12.52 -5.38 -4.77
C MET A 210 12.15 -5.68 -6.23
N GLU A 211 12.85 -5.10 -7.22
CA GLU A 211 12.63 -5.37 -8.64
C GLU A 211 12.95 -6.83 -9.00
N ARG A 212 14.08 -7.36 -8.51
CA ARG A 212 14.44 -8.78 -8.73
C ARG A 212 13.41 -9.74 -8.15
N GLY A 213 12.91 -9.44 -6.94
CA GLY A 213 11.92 -10.27 -6.26
C GLY A 213 10.62 -10.40 -7.02
N VAL A 214 10.14 -9.30 -7.61
CA VAL A 214 8.91 -9.30 -8.42
C VAL A 214 9.09 -10.07 -9.72
N VAL A 215 10.18 -9.83 -10.46
CA VAL A 215 10.46 -10.55 -11.73
C VAL A 215 10.54 -12.05 -11.52
N GLY A 216 11.14 -12.51 -10.42
CA GLY A 216 11.25 -13.93 -10.05
C GLY A 216 10.07 -14.48 -9.26
N GLY A 217 9.10 -13.63 -8.91
CA GLY A 217 7.97 -13.96 -8.06
C GLY A 217 6.79 -14.60 -8.81
N PRO A 218 5.75 -15.04 -8.07
CA PRO A 218 4.61 -15.76 -8.66
C PRO A 218 3.74 -14.89 -9.57
N TRP A 219 3.79 -13.58 -9.43
CA TRP A 219 2.94 -12.65 -10.18
C TRP A 219 3.59 -12.12 -11.46
N GLY A 220 4.92 -12.13 -11.57
CA GLY A 220 5.66 -11.44 -12.64
C GLY A 220 5.50 -9.90 -12.60
N GLU A 221 5.75 -9.26 -13.75
CA GLU A 221 5.64 -7.81 -13.96
C GLU A 221 4.33 -7.42 -14.63
#